data_fc6571724b7c73f52c68e1ea867b9b41
#
_entry.id   fc6571724b7c73f52c68e1ea867b9b41
#
_cell.length_a   1.000
_cell.length_b   1.000
_cell.length_c   1.000
_cell.angle_alpha   90.00
_cell.angle_beta   90.00
_cell.angle_gamma   90.00
#
_symmetry.space_group_name_H-M   'P 1'
#
loop_
_entity.id
_entity.type
_entity.pdbx_description
1 polymer ?
#
loop_
_entity_poly.entity_id
_entity_poly.type
_entity_poly.pdbx_seq_one_letter_code
_entity_poly.pdbx_strand_id
1 'polypeptide(L)'
;MKKIILPLIFLGSLLTSCNNNDSKDETEPTSVVLKDQSVTPSLLTAKAGFESLKIYSLFSSDDVFADSPKFVFGGSADGSGLLKNTDGTFTFLVNNEDNFAVSRITLDKTFKPTKGEYLLNSSGGTWRLCGATMATKEEHGFGPVYLTCGESGEESRTHALDPYGSVGSASVSKELAGFGRLSAENALPLRSTAYKGKTVVVIGDDDSGTYGGQVFMYVANSVGDLTSGALYMLKRNDDNQREKDMEVSKTYPVSFVKIDNHTTLTGAQINASVNTLKAIKFGRVEDLDYRKGGANADRELYFNVTGQNTTGTNADGSRTKYGRVYRLNLDAADPLKGTLEVILDGDNRSGIAGKFQNPDNICVTKNYVYVQEDANGYGDETHDAYIYQYNIATKELKVVVELDHRRTQADAAKYNVGGLSKFGDWEYGALIDVSDQVGIPDTFMLSVQPHTWTGEKYRGVDGGTNRPKEEQASQILVLKGLAR
;
A
#
# COMPACT_ATOMS: atom_id res chain seq x y z
N MET A 1 -6.42 72.84 36.67
CA MET A 1 -6.67 73.00 38.10
C MET A 1 -6.74 71.56 38.65
N LYS A 2 -5.70 71.20 39.36
CA LYS A 2 -5.68 70.85 40.80
C LYS A 2 -6.74 69.79 41.13
N LYS A 3 -6.44 68.63 41.62
CA LYS A 3 -5.68 68.05 42.76
C LYS A 3 -6.48 66.81 43.15
N ILE A 4 -6.11 65.76 43.70
CA ILE A 4 -5.21 65.25 44.74
C ILE A 4 -5.73 63.85 45.09
N ILE A 5 -5.01 62.73 45.00
CA ILE A 5 -4.30 61.95 46.01
C ILE A 5 -5.18 61.57 47.22
N LEU A 6 -5.32 60.34 47.58
CA LEU A 6 -4.58 59.48 48.49
C LEU A 6 -5.35 58.20 48.89
N PRO A 7 -4.70 57.23 49.45
CA PRO A 7 -5.12 55.82 49.46
C PRO A 7 -5.80 55.41 50.76
N LEU A 8 -6.44 54.27 50.80
CA LEU A 8 -6.81 53.64 52.05
C LEU A 8 -6.39 52.20 52.10
N ILE A 9 -5.43 51.94 52.94
CA ILE A 9 -5.04 50.61 53.41
C ILE A 9 -6.15 50.14 54.35
N PHE A 10 -6.59 48.92 54.27
CA PHE A 10 -7.20 48.19 55.37
C PHE A 10 -6.80 46.72 55.42
N LEU A 11 -6.48 46.36 56.56
CA LEU A 11 -5.87 45.20 57.15
C LEU A 11 -6.81 44.00 57.19
N GLY A 12 -6.31 42.86 56.85
CA GLY A 12 -6.39 41.56 57.50
C GLY A 12 -7.74 40.95 57.91
N SER A 13 -7.96 39.79 57.38
CA SER A 13 -8.44 38.68 58.21
C SER A 13 -8.06 37.37 57.54
N LEU A 14 -7.21 36.62 58.17
CA LEU A 14 -6.94 35.21 57.95
C LEU A 14 -8.20 34.43 58.27
N LEU A 15 -8.72 33.74 57.23
CA LEU A 15 -9.56 32.59 57.44
C LEU A 15 -8.92 31.39 56.74
N THR A 16 -8.41 30.51 57.55
CA THR A 16 -8.07 29.13 57.18
C THR A 16 -9.33 28.44 56.68
N SER A 17 -9.32 28.02 55.40
CA SER A 17 -10.27 27.08 54.88
C SER A 17 -9.53 25.89 54.28
N CYS A 18 -10.02 24.75 54.64
CA CYS A 18 -9.51 23.42 54.40
C CYS A 18 -9.11 23.15 52.93
N ASN A 19 -7.98 22.52 52.83
CA ASN A 19 -7.52 21.77 51.66
C ASN A 19 -8.58 20.75 51.22
N ASN A 20 -9.18 20.98 50.06
CA ASN A 20 -9.64 19.90 49.20
C ASN A 20 -8.67 19.82 48.04
N ASN A 21 -7.69 18.95 48.16
CA ASN A 21 -6.92 18.46 47.05
C ASN A 21 -7.81 17.55 46.18
N ASP A 22 -8.65 18.16 45.35
CA ASP A 22 -9.05 17.52 44.11
C ASP A 22 -7.93 17.82 43.10
N SER A 23 -6.87 17.03 43.15
CA SER A 23 -5.97 16.87 42.02
C SER A 23 -6.81 16.24 40.89
N LYS A 24 -7.36 17.09 40.04
CA LYS A 24 -7.67 16.63 38.67
C LYS A 24 -6.32 16.26 38.09
N ASP A 25 -6.06 14.97 38.00
CA ASP A 25 -5.11 14.39 37.07
C ASP A 25 -5.61 14.78 35.66
N GLU A 26 -5.27 15.99 35.22
CA GLU A 26 -5.23 16.31 33.82
C GLU A 26 -4.05 15.50 33.27
N THR A 27 -4.32 14.22 32.93
CA THR A 27 -3.40 13.43 32.14
C THR A 27 -3.15 14.21 30.87
N GLU A 28 -1.94 14.76 30.72
CA GLU A 28 -1.44 15.32 29.46
C GLU A 28 -1.85 14.39 28.31
N PRO A 29 -2.33 14.90 27.16
CA PRO A 29 -2.65 14.06 26.03
C PRO A 29 -1.42 13.24 25.68
N THR A 30 -1.51 11.92 25.83
CA THR A 30 -0.43 11.00 25.53
C THR A 30 -0.09 11.12 24.05
N SER A 31 1.11 11.62 23.76
CA SER A 31 1.61 11.75 22.37
C SER A 31 2.06 10.38 21.86
N VAL A 32 2.06 10.23 20.51
CA VAL A 32 2.63 9.05 19.86
C VAL A 32 4.10 8.87 20.28
N VAL A 33 4.47 7.64 20.64
CA VAL A 33 5.82 7.23 21.03
C VAL A 33 6.26 6.07 20.13
N LEU A 34 7.16 6.35 19.18
CA LEU A 34 7.72 5.34 18.30
C LEU A 34 8.79 4.51 19.04
N LYS A 35 8.54 3.22 19.20
CA LYS A 35 9.45 2.24 19.84
C LYS A 35 9.07 0.84 19.41
N ASP A 36 9.95 -0.13 19.66
CA ASP A 36 9.61 -1.53 19.53
C ASP A 36 8.48 -1.91 20.49
N GLN A 37 7.45 -2.53 19.96
CA GLN A 37 6.28 -3.03 20.68
C GLN A 37 6.14 -4.56 20.52
N SER A 38 6.70 -5.12 19.43
CA SER A 38 6.63 -6.54 19.08
C SER A 38 7.66 -7.37 19.87
N VAL A 39 7.33 -8.64 20.09
CA VAL A 39 8.29 -9.66 20.57
C VAL A 39 9.21 -10.13 19.43
N THR A 40 8.89 -9.83 18.18
CA THR A 40 9.67 -10.17 16.99
C THR A 40 10.66 -9.06 16.68
N PRO A 41 11.97 -9.33 16.50
CA PRO A 41 12.92 -8.33 16.07
C PRO A 41 12.58 -7.80 14.67
N SER A 42 13.06 -6.61 14.34
CA SER A 42 12.92 -6.09 12.98
C SER A 42 13.58 -7.04 11.96
N LEU A 43 12.85 -7.36 10.90
CA LEU A 43 13.32 -8.18 9.79
C LEU A 43 13.90 -7.34 8.64
N LEU A 44 14.52 -6.20 8.98
CA LEU A 44 15.14 -5.27 8.04
C LEU A 44 16.55 -4.89 8.44
N THR A 45 17.39 -4.62 7.43
CA THR A 45 18.71 -4.03 7.56
C THR A 45 18.79 -2.74 6.76
N ALA A 46 19.14 -1.62 7.41
CA ALA A 46 19.41 -0.35 6.72
C ALA A 46 20.69 -0.45 5.86
N LYS A 47 20.66 0.13 4.67
CA LYS A 47 21.80 0.13 3.73
C LYS A 47 22.66 1.39 3.91
N ALA A 48 23.82 1.37 3.29
CA ALA A 48 24.79 2.47 3.33
C ALA A 48 24.16 3.81 2.91
N GLY A 49 24.34 4.84 3.73
CA GLY A 49 23.72 6.16 3.58
C GLY A 49 22.36 6.33 4.27
N PHE A 50 21.84 5.25 4.88
CA PHE A 50 20.59 5.26 5.65
C PHE A 50 20.77 4.75 7.09
N GLU A 51 21.98 4.81 7.63
CA GLU A 51 22.30 4.34 8.99
C GLU A 51 21.56 5.14 10.10
N SER A 52 21.08 6.33 9.78
CA SER A 52 20.25 7.15 10.69
C SER A 52 18.78 6.76 10.73
N LEU A 53 18.33 5.92 9.79
CA LEU A 53 16.98 5.41 9.76
C LEU A 53 16.68 4.63 11.04
N LYS A 54 15.56 4.96 11.68
CA LYS A 54 15.06 4.20 12.83
C LYS A 54 13.99 3.25 12.36
N ILE A 55 14.17 1.98 12.67
CA ILE A 55 13.24 0.89 12.32
C ILE A 55 12.72 0.33 13.63
N TYR A 56 11.39 0.33 13.79
CA TYR A 56 10.72 -0.19 14.99
C TYR A 56 9.81 -1.35 14.60
N SER A 57 9.92 -2.46 15.35
CA SER A 57 9.00 -3.59 15.21
C SER A 57 7.70 -3.27 15.96
N LEU A 58 6.62 -2.98 15.21
CA LEU A 58 5.37 -2.54 15.80
C LEU A 58 4.54 -3.72 16.31
N PHE A 59 4.29 -4.70 15.45
CA PHE A 59 3.69 -5.99 15.82
C PHE A 59 3.93 -7.04 14.73
N SER A 60 3.68 -8.29 15.10
CA SER A 60 3.84 -9.46 14.26
C SER A 60 2.78 -10.52 14.57
N SER A 61 2.79 -11.62 13.85
CA SER A 61 1.93 -12.78 14.12
C SER A 61 2.21 -13.48 15.47
N ASP A 62 3.32 -13.16 16.13
CA ASP A 62 3.67 -13.69 17.45
C ASP A 62 3.17 -12.85 18.62
N ASP A 63 2.67 -11.65 18.36
CA ASP A 63 2.23 -10.76 19.42
C ASP A 63 0.82 -11.07 19.90
N VAL A 64 0.62 -10.92 21.21
CA VAL A 64 -0.67 -11.08 21.86
C VAL A 64 -1.19 -9.71 22.25
N PHE A 65 -2.32 -9.30 21.70
CA PHE A 65 -2.92 -8.01 22.00
C PHE A 65 -3.78 -8.08 23.27
N ALA A 66 -3.60 -7.09 24.16
CA ALA A 66 -4.22 -7.11 25.49
C ALA A 66 -5.76 -7.21 25.45
N ASP A 67 -6.40 -6.49 24.50
CA ASP A 67 -7.85 -6.40 24.39
C ASP A 67 -8.45 -7.51 23.48
N SER A 68 -7.60 -8.33 22.86
CA SER A 68 -8.00 -9.46 22.02
C SER A 68 -6.97 -10.61 22.06
N PRO A 69 -6.77 -11.26 23.22
CA PRO A 69 -5.68 -12.20 23.42
C PRO A 69 -5.81 -13.51 22.61
N LYS A 70 -6.93 -13.74 21.95
CA LYS A 70 -7.15 -14.88 21.05
C LYS A 70 -6.93 -14.55 19.58
N PHE A 71 -6.79 -13.28 19.25
CA PHE A 71 -6.48 -12.87 17.88
C PHE A 71 -5.04 -13.22 17.56
N VAL A 72 -4.84 -13.80 16.40
CA VAL A 72 -3.51 -14.02 15.80
C VAL A 72 -3.48 -13.25 14.51
N PHE A 73 -2.47 -12.45 14.29
CA PHE A 73 -2.28 -11.70 13.05
C PHE A 73 -1.92 -12.64 11.92
N GLY A 74 -2.64 -12.59 10.81
CA GLY A 74 -2.46 -13.47 9.65
C GLY A 74 -1.17 -13.25 8.90
N GLY A 75 -0.86 -14.17 8.02
CA GLY A 75 0.32 -14.15 7.17
C GLY A 75 0.20 -13.22 5.97
N SER A 76 1.33 -13.07 5.28
CA SER A 76 1.45 -12.31 4.02
C SER A 76 0.78 -10.93 4.12
N ALA A 77 1.27 -10.09 5.06
CA ALA A 77 0.76 -8.75 5.26
C ALA A 77 1.12 -7.87 4.07
N ASP A 78 0.12 -7.30 3.40
CA ASP A 78 0.30 -6.51 2.19
C ASP A 78 -0.39 -5.15 2.28
N GLY A 79 -1.26 -4.80 1.33
CA GLY A 79 -1.96 -3.52 1.26
C GLY A 79 -2.48 -3.04 2.60
N SER A 80 -2.30 -1.75 2.92
CA SER A 80 -2.65 -1.25 4.23
C SER A 80 -3.13 0.20 4.23
N GLY A 81 -3.74 0.63 5.34
CA GLY A 81 -4.17 2.00 5.53
C GLY A 81 -4.40 2.37 6.99
N LEU A 82 -4.04 3.59 7.37
CA LEU A 82 -4.14 4.10 8.74
C LEU A 82 -5.12 5.26 8.82
N LEU A 83 -6.02 5.21 9.80
CA LEU A 83 -6.89 6.32 10.18
C LEU A 83 -6.59 6.78 11.59
N LYS A 84 -6.52 8.08 11.81
CA LYS A 84 -6.53 8.67 13.15
C LYS A 84 -7.98 8.93 13.58
N ASN A 85 -8.37 8.37 14.72
CA ASN A 85 -9.71 8.51 15.27
C ASN A 85 -9.88 9.83 16.04
N THR A 86 -11.10 10.28 16.20
CA THR A 86 -11.43 11.54 16.90
C THR A 86 -11.04 11.53 18.39
N ASP A 87 -10.96 10.34 18.99
CA ASP A 87 -10.52 10.16 20.38
C ASP A 87 -8.98 10.10 20.53
N GLY A 88 -8.24 10.21 19.40
CA GLY A 88 -6.78 10.17 19.35
C GLY A 88 -6.18 8.77 19.24
N THR A 89 -6.98 7.71 19.21
CA THR A 89 -6.55 6.35 18.86
C THR A 89 -6.38 6.20 17.36
N PHE A 90 -5.94 5.02 16.89
CA PHE A 90 -5.79 4.76 15.47
C PHE A 90 -6.46 3.45 15.07
N THR A 91 -6.98 3.42 13.85
CA THR A 91 -7.50 2.23 13.17
C THR A 91 -6.59 1.92 11.99
N PHE A 92 -5.92 0.78 12.04
CA PHE A 92 -5.05 0.30 10.98
C PHE A 92 -5.70 -0.93 10.32
N LEU A 93 -5.90 -0.87 9.01
CA LEU A 93 -6.33 -2.01 8.22
C LEU A 93 -5.16 -2.52 7.41
N VAL A 94 -5.06 -3.84 7.30
CA VAL A 94 -4.02 -4.52 6.54
C VAL A 94 -4.56 -5.81 5.93
N ASN A 95 -4.25 -6.02 4.67
CA ASN A 95 -4.53 -7.27 3.99
C ASN A 95 -3.64 -8.38 4.57
N ASN A 96 -4.22 -9.55 4.74
CA ASN A 96 -3.52 -10.80 4.94
C ASN A 96 -3.73 -11.61 3.66
N GLU A 97 -2.84 -11.43 2.71
CA GLU A 97 -2.98 -11.82 1.31
C GLU A 97 -3.31 -13.29 1.14
N ASP A 98 -2.45 -14.19 1.61
CA ASP A 98 -2.64 -15.63 1.50
C ASP A 98 -3.78 -16.16 2.39
N ASN A 99 -4.19 -15.43 3.41
CA ASN A 99 -5.41 -15.73 4.17
C ASN A 99 -6.68 -15.29 3.43
N PHE A 100 -6.61 -14.47 2.39
CA PHE A 100 -7.75 -13.83 1.72
C PHE A 100 -8.61 -13.02 2.72
N ALA A 101 -7.94 -12.29 3.59
CA ALA A 101 -8.55 -11.63 4.74
C ALA A 101 -8.05 -10.20 4.93
N VAL A 102 -8.80 -9.40 5.70
CA VAL A 102 -8.38 -8.06 6.13
C VAL A 102 -8.45 -7.99 7.63
N SER A 103 -7.31 -7.74 8.26
CA SER A 103 -7.20 -7.46 9.68
C SER A 103 -7.46 -5.99 9.98
N ARG A 104 -8.14 -5.72 11.10
CA ARG A 104 -8.27 -4.39 11.70
C ARG A 104 -7.57 -4.37 13.04
N ILE A 105 -6.56 -3.51 13.17
CA ILE A 105 -5.77 -3.36 14.39
C ILE A 105 -6.07 -1.99 14.99
N THR A 106 -6.45 -1.97 16.26
CA THR A 106 -6.57 -0.73 17.04
C THR A 106 -5.24 -0.43 17.72
N LEU A 107 -4.74 0.80 17.52
CA LEU A 107 -3.60 1.31 18.27
C LEU A 107 -4.09 2.42 19.22
N ASP A 108 -3.57 2.45 20.41
CA ASP A 108 -3.89 3.49 21.39
C ASP A 108 -3.28 4.85 21.02
N LYS A 109 -3.52 5.87 21.85
CA LYS A 109 -2.99 7.24 21.64
C LYS A 109 -1.47 7.31 21.58
N THR A 110 -0.77 6.32 22.16
CA THR A 110 0.69 6.22 22.14
C THR A 110 1.22 5.45 20.94
N PHE A 111 0.32 4.99 20.05
CA PHE A 111 0.61 4.16 18.88
C PHE A 111 0.96 2.71 19.23
N LYS A 112 0.51 2.23 20.39
CA LYS A 112 0.68 0.83 20.81
C LYS A 112 -0.50 -0.01 20.30
N PRO A 113 -0.26 -1.16 19.65
CA PRO A 113 -1.33 -2.10 19.28
C PRO A 113 -2.00 -2.68 20.54
N THR A 114 -3.32 -2.61 20.62
CA THR A 114 -4.09 -3.10 21.78
C THR A 114 -5.11 -4.17 21.40
N LYS A 115 -5.71 -4.09 20.20
CA LYS A 115 -6.76 -5.01 19.75
C LYS A 115 -6.56 -5.37 18.28
N GLY A 116 -6.79 -6.62 17.94
CA GLY A 116 -6.89 -7.11 16.55
C GLY A 116 -8.18 -7.89 16.34
N GLU A 117 -8.72 -7.82 15.13
CA GLU A 117 -9.89 -8.57 14.68
C GLU A 117 -9.90 -8.66 13.14
N TYR A 118 -10.59 -9.63 12.58
CA TYR A 118 -10.75 -9.73 11.13
C TYR A 118 -12.01 -8.98 10.71
N LEU A 119 -11.84 -7.90 9.94
CA LEU A 119 -12.93 -7.15 9.33
C LEU A 119 -13.53 -7.91 8.15
N LEU A 120 -12.69 -8.61 7.40
CA LEU A 120 -13.03 -9.52 6.33
C LEU A 120 -12.22 -10.81 6.54
N ASN A 121 -12.84 -11.97 6.40
CA ASN A 121 -12.16 -13.27 6.44
C ASN A 121 -12.16 -13.94 5.06
N SER A 122 -11.51 -15.08 4.91
CA SER A 122 -11.39 -15.78 3.63
C SER A 122 -12.72 -16.16 2.98
N SER A 123 -13.77 -16.38 3.78
CA SER A 123 -15.11 -16.67 3.23
C SER A 123 -15.75 -15.46 2.54
N GLY A 124 -15.39 -14.23 2.96
CA GLY A 124 -15.85 -12.97 2.36
C GLY A 124 -14.85 -12.38 1.37
N GLY A 125 -13.56 -12.55 1.62
CA GLY A 125 -12.48 -12.09 0.73
C GLY A 125 -12.50 -12.81 -0.62
N THR A 126 -12.70 -14.10 -0.63
CA THR A 126 -12.80 -15.01 -1.80
C THR A 126 -11.59 -15.04 -2.72
N TRP A 127 -10.81 -13.98 -2.78
CA TRP A 127 -9.63 -13.79 -3.62
C TRP A 127 -8.42 -13.48 -2.76
N ARG A 128 -7.22 -13.70 -3.28
CA ARG A 128 -5.98 -13.17 -2.73
C ARG A 128 -6.10 -11.63 -2.71
N LEU A 129 -5.90 -11.00 -1.55
CA LEU A 129 -6.07 -9.56 -1.38
C LEU A 129 -4.68 -8.91 -1.24
N CYS A 130 -4.19 -8.33 -2.32
CA CYS A 130 -2.87 -7.70 -2.39
C CYS A 130 -2.94 -6.20 -2.03
N GLY A 131 -2.72 -5.31 -2.94
CA GLY A 131 -2.70 -3.88 -2.67
C GLY A 131 -4.03 -3.33 -2.14
N ALA A 132 -3.94 -2.19 -1.46
CA ALA A 132 -5.11 -1.50 -0.95
C ALA A 132 -4.89 0.00 -0.79
N THR A 133 -5.99 0.76 -0.89
CA THR A 133 -5.99 2.21 -0.63
C THR A 133 -7.06 2.59 0.38
N MET A 134 -6.68 3.33 1.42
CA MET A 134 -7.61 3.96 2.35
C MET A 134 -8.08 5.31 1.79
N ALA A 135 -9.24 5.34 1.14
CA ALA A 135 -9.82 6.59 0.68
C ALA A 135 -10.44 7.35 1.85
N THR A 136 -10.14 8.65 1.95
CA THR A 136 -10.64 9.53 3.01
C THR A 136 -11.35 10.74 2.45
N LYS A 137 -12.24 11.32 3.26
CA LYS A 137 -12.99 12.52 2.86
C LYS A 137 -12.07 13.72 2.62
N GLU A 138 -11.01 13.84 3.42
CA GLU A 138 -10.04 14.93 3.35
C GLU A 138 -9.24 14.89 2.05
N GLU A 139 -8.85 13.71 1.60
CA GLU A 139 -8.00 13.54 0.44
C GLU A 139 -8.82 13.30 -0.84
N HIS A 140 -9.79 12.40 -0.78
CA HIS A 140 -10.52 11.93 -1.95
C HIS A 140 -11.92 12.53 -2.10
N GLY A 141 -12.39 13.28 -1.08
CA GLY A 141 -13.73 13.87 -1.04
C GLY A 141 -14.84 12.90 -0.62
N PHE A 142 -14.52 11.63 -0.36
CA PHE A 142 -15.43 10.59 0.11
C PHE A 142 -14.71 9.61 1.05
N GLY A 143 -15.46 8.77 1.72
CA GLY A 143 -14.91 7.81 2.68
C GLY A 143 -15.14 8.23 4.16
N PRO A 144 -14.47 7.58 5.16
CA PRO A 144 -13.42 6.58 4.90
C PRO A 144 -13.96 5.30 4.27
N VAL A 145 -13.24 4.78 3.30
CA VAL A 145 -13.48 3.48 2.70
C VAL A 145 -12.15 2.82 2.35
N TYR A 146 -12.01 1.55 2.69
CA TYR A 146 -10.83 0.75 2.36
C TYR A 146 -11.12 -0.03 1.08
N LEU A 147 -10.41 0.32 0.02
CA LEU A 147 -10.45 -0.39 -1.25
C LEU A 147 -9.35 -1.44 -1.22
N THR A 148 -9.72 -2.71 -1.32
CA THR A 148 -8.78 -3.83 -1.35
C THR A 148 -9.01 -4.65 -2.61
N CYS A 149 -7.94 -5.05 -3.26
CA CYS A 149 -7.99 -5.66 -4.58
C CYS A 149 -7.75 -7.16 -4.51
N GLY A 150 -8.53 -7.90 -5.29
CA GLY A 150 -8.36 -9.33 -5.47
C GLY A 150 -7.47 -9.64 -6.66
N GLU A 151 -6.46 -10.49 -6.43
CA GLU A 151 -5.39 -10.82 -7.38
C GLU A 151 -5.28 -12.34 -7.60
N SER A 152 -6.36 -13.07 -7.62
CA SER A 152 -6.38 -14.53 -7.89
C SER A 152 -6.74 -14.89 -9.33
N GLY A 153 -6.32 -14.06 -10.27
CA GLY A 153 -6.59 -14.21 -11.70
C GLY A 153 -7.72 -13.33 -12.21
N GLU A 154 -7.95 -13.36 -13.50
CA GLU A 154 -8.79 -12.41 -14.25
C GLU A 154 -10.26 -12.30 -13.78
N GLU A 155 -10.77 -13.26 -13.05
CA GLU A 155 -12.16 -13.23 -12.54
C GLU A 155 -12.29 -12.57 -11.16
N SER A 156 -11.19 -12.11 -10.57
CA SER A 156 -11.15 -11.45 -9.25
C SER A 156 -11.92 -10.12 -9.23
N ARG A 157 -12.14 -9.59 -8.03
CA ARG A 157 -12.90 -8.36 -7.79
C ARG A 157 -12.17 -7.45 -6.79
N THR A 158 -12.33 -6.16 -6.97
CA THR A 158 -12.02 -5.16 -5.94
C THR A 158 -13.17 -5.08 -4.95
N HIS A 159 -12.86 -4.96 -3.66
CA HIS A 159 -13.80 -4.82 -2.56
C HIS A 159 -13.73 -3.43 -1.93
N ALA A 160 -14.86 -2.90 -1.49
CA ALA A 160 -14.95 -1.70 -0.66
C ALA A 160 -15.40 -2.08 0.75
N LEU A 161 -14.59 -1.76 1.75
CA LEU A 161 -14.89 -2.06 3.16
C LEU A 161 -15.05 -0.76 3.96
N ASP A 162 -16.03 -0.74 4.85
CA ASP A 162 -16.12 0.29 5.88
C ASP A 162 -15.09 -0.02 6.97
N PRO A 163 -14.07 0.85 7.21
CA PRO A 163 -13.05 0.61 8.23
C PRO A 163 -13.61 0.45 9.64
N TYR A 164 -14.81 0.96 9.89
CA TYR A 164 -15.51 0.87 11.18
C TYR A 164 -16.65 -0.16 11.17
N GLY A 165 -16.76 -0.93 10.10
CA GLY A 165 -17.79 -1.96 9.95
C GLY A 165 -17.78 -3.02 11.04
N SER A 166 -18.88 -3.71 11.20
CA SER A 166 -19.02 -4.78 12.21
C SER A 166 -18.22 -6.02 11.81
N VAL A 167 -17.43 -6.55 12.73
CA VAL A 167 -16.76 -7.87 12.58
C VAL A 167 -17.76 -9.03 12.49
N GLY A 168 -19.00 -8.87 12.94
CA GLY A 168 -20.05 -9.86 12.74
C GLY A 168 -20.42 -10.10 11.27
N SER A 169 -19.97 -9.23 10.36
CA SER A 169 -20.10 -9.36 8.91
C SER A 169 -18.79 -9.76 8.20
N ALA A 170 -17.83 -10.31 8.91
CA ALA A 170 -16.50 -10.67 8.36
C ALA A 170 -16.53 -11.60 7.13
N SER A 171 -17.63 -12.35 6.95
CA SER A 171 -17.84 -13.20 5.75
C SER A 171 -18.56 -12.46 4.61
N VAL A 172 -18.86 -11.17 4.76
CA VAL A 172 -19.58 -10.37 3.77
C VAL A 172 -18.68 -9.27 3.25
N SER A 173 -18.48 -9.23 1.93
CA SER A 173 -17.74 -8.19 1.26
C SER A 173 -18.64 -7.36 0.34
N LYS A 174 -18.18 -6.17 -0.02
CA LYS A 174 -18.83 -5.31 -0.99
C LYS A 174 -17.96 -5.24 -2.26
N GLU A 175 -18.21 -6.17 -3.18
CA GLU A 175 -17.58 -6.17 -4.49
C GLU A 175 -18.00 -4.97 -5.34
N LEU A 176 -17.05 -4.39 -6.07
CA LEU A 176 -17.25 -3.25 -6.95
C LEU A 176 -17.38 -3.69 -8.42
N ALA A 177 -18.58 -4.06 -8.85
CA ALA A 177 -18.83 -4.46 -10.23
C ALA A 177 -18.43 -3.37 -11.26
N GLY A 178 -18.49 -2.09 -10.87
CA GLY A 178 -18.07 -0.95 -11.69
C GLY A 178 -16.58 -0.97 -12.07
N PHE A 179 -15.74 -1.67 -11.31
CA PHE A 179 -14.31 -1.81 -11.60
C PHE A 179 -13.97 -2.98 -12.52
N GLY A 180 -14.96 -3.76 -12.94
CA GLY A 180 -14.76 -4.94 -13.80
C GLY A 180 -14.35 -6.18 -12.99
N ARG A 181 -13.90 -7.21 -13.73
CA ARG A 181 -13.22 -8.39 -13.20
C ARG A 181 -11.77 -8.34 -13.68
N LEU A 182 -10.85 -8.28 -12.77
CA LEU A 182 -9.42 -8.04 -13.02
C LEU A 182 -8.60 -8.81 -11.99
N SER A 183 -7.38 -9.21 -12.34
CA SER A 183 -6.36 -9.60 -11.36
C SER A 183 -5.73 -8.30 -10.82
N ALA A 184 -6.51 -7.56 -10.01
CA ALA A 184 -6.11 -6.21 -9.63
C ALA A 184 -5.14 -6.22 -8.46
N GLU A 185 -3.99 -5.55 -8.63
CA GLU A 185 -3.06 -5.28 -7.54
C GLU A 185 -3.57 -4.15 -6.64
N ASN A 186 -3.80 -2.97 -7.17
CA ASN A 186 -4.30 -1.85 -6.40
C ASN A 186 -5.33 -1.03 -7.18
N ALA A 187 -6.25 -0.37 -6.45
CA ALA A 187 -7.23 0.58 -6.96
C ALA A 187 -7.07 1.91 -6.23
N LEU A 188 -6.43 2.86 -6.89
CA LEU A 188 -6.03 4.17 -6.36
C LEU A 188 -7.03 5.26 -6.77
N PRO A 189 -7.92 5.73 -5.89
CA PRO A 189 -8.70 6.93 -6.16
C PRO A 189 -7.78 8.16 -6.17
N LEU A 190 -7.95 9.01 -7.15
CA LEU A 190 -7.24 10.27 -7.20
C LEU A 190 -7.82 11.27 -6.21
N ARG A 191 -7.03 12.25 -5.81
CA ARG A 191 -7.48 13.38 -4.98
C ARG A 191 -8.70 14.07 -5.60
N SER A 192 -9.62 14.52 -4.76
CA SER A 192 -10.81 15.28 -5.19
C SER A 192 -10.48 16.56 -5.95
N THR A 193 -9.24 17.07 -5.81
CA THR A 193 -8.70 18.24 -6.51
C THR A 193 -8.21 17.94 -7.92
N ALA A 194 -7.95 16.66 -8.26
CA ALA A 194 -7.47 16.27 -9.58
C ALA A 194 -8.51 16.59 -10.67
N TYR A 195 -9.77 16.18 -10.44
CA TYR A 195 -10.90 16.38 -11.36
C TYR A 195 -12.17 16.73 -10.60
N LYS A 196 -12.49 18.01 -10.52
CA LYS A 196 -13.61 18.53 -9.73
C LYS A 196 -14.94 17.85 -10.10
N GLY A 197 -15.64 17.34 -9.10
CA GLY A 197 -16.97 16.74 -9.25
C GLY A 197 -16.97 15.31 -9.82
N LYS A 198 -15.80 14.70 -10.00
CA LYS A 198 -15.63 13.33 -10.49
C LYS A 198 -15.05 12.42 -9.41
N THR A 199 -15.26 11.13 -9.58
CA THR A 199 -14.42 10.08 -9.00
C THR A 199 -13.59 9.48 -10.12
N VAL A 200 -12.27 9.49 -9.97
CA VAL A 200 -11.33 8.85 -10.88
C VAL A 200 -10.50 7.87 -10.07
N VAL A 201 -10.51 6.60 -10.47
CA VAL A 201 -9.72 5.54 -9.83
C VAL A 201 -8.83 4.90 -10.88
N VAL A 202 -7.53 4.84 -10.64
CA VAL A 202 -6.58 4.12 -11.51
C VAL A 202 -6.31 2.77 -10.90
N ILE A 203 -6.27 1.70 -11.71
CA ILE A 203 -6.18 0.33 -11.26
C ILE A 203 -5.03 -0.36 -11.99
N GLY A 204 -4.13 -0.99 -11.25
CA GLY A 204 -3.11 -1.91 -11.76
C GLY A 204 -3.69 -3.31 -11.88
N ASP A 205 -3.39 -4.01 -12.98
CA ASP A 205 -3.84 -5.37 -13.25
C ASP A 205 -2.63 -6.27 -13.45
N ASP A 206 -2.39 -7.15 -12.50
CA ASP A 206 -1.28 -8.10 -12.49
C ASP A 206 -1.62 -9.38 -13.26
N ASP A 207 -1.98 -9.24 -14.52
CA ASP A 207 -2.18 -10.41 -15.41
C ASP A 207 -0.87 -10.82 -16.10
N SER A 208 -0.47 -12.06 -15.91
CA SER A 208 0.69 -12.69 -16.58
C SER A 208 0.34 -13.42 -17.88
N GLY A 209 -0.94 -13.45 -18.27
CA GLY A 209 -1.45 -14.19 -19.42
C GLY A 209 -1.04 -13.63 -20.77
N THR A 210 -1.72 -14.11 -21.83
CA THR A 210 -1.44 -13.72 -23.23
C THR A 210 -1.59 -12.22 -23.48
N TYR A 211 -2.50 -11.58 -22.78
CA TYR A 211 -2.81 -10.16 -22.95
C TYR A 211 -1.92 -9.24 -22.11
N GLY A 212 -1.25 -9.79 -21.08
CA GLY A 212 -0.42 -9.04 -20.12
C GLY A 212 -1.23 -8.20 -19.15
N GLY A 213 -0.54 -7.62 -18.21
CA GLY A 213 -1.12 -6.66 -17.26
C GLY A 213 -1.55 -5.37 -17.95
N GLN A 214 -2.50 -4.68 -17.34
CA GLN A 214 -3.11 -3.47 -17.88
C GLN A 214 -3.14 -2.34 -16.82
N VAL A 215 -3.14 -1.10 -17.29
CA VAL A 215 -3.56 0.03 -16.47
C VAL A 215 -4.98 0.40 -16.83
N PHE A 216 -5.90 0.23 -15.89
CA PHE A 216 -7.30 0.63 -16.05
C PHE A 216 -7.57 1.98 -15.40
N MET A 217 -8.64 2.61 -15.82
CA MET A 217 -9.18 3.81 -15.19
C MET A 217 -10.69 3.72 -15.08
N TYR A 218 -11.21 3.84 -13.87
CA TYR A 218 -12.65 4.03 -13.62
C TYR A 218 -12.96 5.52 -13.47
N VAL A 219 -13.99 6.01 -14.16
CA VAL A 219 -14.42 7.40 -14.10
C VAL A 219 -15.92 7.49 -13.86
N ALA A 220 -16.33 8.15 -12.78
CA ALA A 220 -17.71 8.52 -12.50
C ALA A 220 -17.88 10.05 -12.43
N ASN A 221 -19.11 10.53 -12.71
CA ASN A 221 -19.45 11.95 -12.78
C ASN A 221 -19.96 12.53 -11.45
N SER A 222 -19.73 11.82 -10.34
CA SER A 222 -19.99 12.31 -8.99
C SER A 222 -18.94 11.80 -8.01
N VAL A 223 -18.63 12.62 -7.01
CA VAL A 223 -17.64 12.28 -5.97
C VAL A 223 -18.15 11.14 -5.11
N GLY A 224 -17.34 10.11 -4.91
CA GLY A 224 -17.67 8.92 -4.12
C GLY A 224 -18.53 7.88 -4.85
N ASP A 225 -18.85 8.08 -6.12
CA ASP A 225 -19.54 7.06 -6.90
C ASP A 225 -18.54 6.00 -7.40
N LEU A 226 -18.61 4.82 -6.81
CA LEU A 226 -17.77 3.65 -7.15
C LEU A 226 -18.54 2.60 -7.96
N THR A 227 -19.78 2.91 -8.43
CA THR A 227 -20.68 1.90 -9.01
C THR A 227 -21.18 2.21 -10.40
N SER A 228 -21.47 3.48 -10.71
CA SER A 228 -22.17 3.86 -11.96
C SER A 228 -21.27 4.49 -13.03
N GLY A 229 -19.95 4.54 -12.79
CA GLY A 229 -18.96 5.04 -13.74
C GLY A 229 -18.68 4.10 -14.91
N ALA A 230 -17.74 4.50 -15.75
CA ALA A 230 -17.24 3.70 -16.87
C ALA A 230 -15.79 3.28 -16.65
N LEU A 231 -15.41 2.12 -17.16
CA LEU A 231 -14.07 1.56 -17.11
C LEU A 231 -13.36 1.72 -18.46
N TYR A 232 -12.06 2.01 -18.41
CA TYR A 232 -11.23 2.29 -19.57
C TYR A 232 -9.89 1.58 -19.45
N MET A 233 -9.24 1.26 -20.59
CA MET A 233 -7.88 0.72 -20.70
C MET A 233 -6.91 1.74 -21.25
N LEU A 234 -5.67 1.73 -20.77
CA LEU A 234 -4.58 2.59 -21.25
C LEU A 234 -4.03 2.08 -22.60
N LYS A 235 -3.91 2.99 -23.57
CA LYS A 235 -3.26 2.72 -24.85
C LYS A 235 -2.31 3.85 -25.25
N ARG A 236 -1.30 3.54 -26.06
CA ARG A 236 -0.49 4.54 -26.76
C ARG A 236 -1.27 5.09 -27.96
N ASN A 237 -1.11 6.38 -28.25
CA ASN A 237 -1.82 7.00 -29.36
C ASN A 237 -1.30 6.56 -30.76
N ASP A 238 -0.15 5.91 -30.81
CA ASP A 238 0.42 5.27 -32.01
C ASP A 238 -0.02 3.81 -32.21
N ASP A 239 -0.94 3.30 -31.37
CA ASP A 239 -1.46 1.93 -31.35
C ASP A 239 -0.40 0.82 -31.10
N ASN A 240 0.81 1.18 -30.70
CA ASN A 240 1.83 0.20 -30.37
C ASN A 240 1.55 -0.42 -28.99
N GLN A 241 1.34 -1.73 -28.95
CA GLN A 241 1.00 -2.49 -27.75
C GLN A 241 2.22 -3.05 -27.01
N ARG A 242 3.42 -2.98 -27.61
CA ARG A 242 4.64 -3.58 -27.01
C ARG A 242 5.24 -2.67 -25.96
N GLU A 243 5.32 -3.18 -24.74
CA GLU A 243 5.92 -2.46 -23.60
C GLU A 243 7.38 -2.10 -23.87
N LYS A 244 8.18 -3.06 -24.36
CA LYS A 244 9.62 -2.91 -24.57
C LYS A 244 10.00 -1.89 -25.65
N ASP A 245 9.06 -1.47 -26.49
CA ASP A 245 9.30 -0.41 -27.49
C ASP A 245 9.27 0.99 -26.89
N MET A 246 8.98 1.11 -25.58
CA MET A 246 9.11 2.37 -24.84
C MET A 246 10.52 2.48 -24.24
N GLU A 247 11.20 3.58 -24.57
CA GLU A 247 12.56 3.86 -24.15
C GLU A 247 12.57 4.79 -22.91
N VAL A 248 13.56 4.62 -22.05
CA VAL A 248 13.74 5.47 -20.84
C VAL A 248 13.84 6.94 -21.23
N SER A 249 13.16 7.79 -20.49
CA SER A 249 13.14 9.26 -20.66
C SER A 249 12.51 9.77 -21.95
N LYS A 250 11.87 8.90 -22.73
CA LYS A 250 10.99 9.33 -23.84
C LYS A 250 9.56 9.42 -23.35
N THR A 251 8.86 10.45 -23.80
CA THR A 251 7.45 10.70 -23.49
C THR A 251 6.57 10.19 -24.62
N TYR A 252 5.56 9.39 -24.27
CA TYR A 252 4.60 8.80 -25.20
C TYR A 252 3.20 9.34 -24.92
N PRO A 253 2.53 9.96 -25.91
CA PRO A 253 1.13 10.33 -25.77
C PRO A 253 0.27 9.08 -25.59
N VAL A 254 -0.62 9.11 -24.58
CA VAL A 254 -1.52 8.01 -24.26
C VAL A 254 -2.95 8.48 -24.09
N SER A 255 -3.87 7.54 -24.21
CA SER A 255 -5.30 7.75 -23.92
C SER A 255 -5.91 6.51 -23.28
N PHE A 256 -7.02 6.70 -22.60
CA PHE A 256 -7.84 5.63 -22.04
C PHE A 256 -9.05 5.38 -22.93
N VAL A 257 -9.23 4.13 -23.35
CA VAL A 257 -10.29 3.71 -24.27
C VAL A 257 -11.35 2.93 -23.49
N LYS A 258 -12.60 3.32 -23.67
CA LYS A 258 -13.74 2.74 -22.95
C LYS A 258 -13.94 1.26 -23.23
N ILE A 259 -14.26 0.50 -22.18
CA ILE A 259 -14.71 -0.88 -22.26
C ILE A 259 -16.24 -0.88 -22.13
N ASP A 260 -16.93 -1.23 -23.20
CA ASP A 260 -18.38 -1.31 -23.16
C ASP A 260 -18.83 -2.54 -22.36
N ASN A 261 -19.93 -2.39 -21.61
CA ASN A 261 -20.56 -3.46 -20.81
C ASN A 261 -19.62 -4.08 -19.74
N HIS A 262 -18.58 -3.40 -19.30
CA HIS A 262 -17.56 -3.89 -18.36
C HIS A 262 -18.13 -4.51 -17.08
N THR A 263 -19.29 -4.08 -16.59
CA THR A 263 -19.92 -4.62 -15.38
C THR A 263 -20.48 -6.04 -15.55
N THR A 264 -20.70 -6.48 -16.79
CA THR A 264 -21.30 -7.78 -17.14
C THR A 264 -20.35 -8.72 -17.85
N LEU A 265 -19.21 -8.21 -18.34
CA LEU A 265 -18.18 -9.03 -18.96
C LEU A 265 -17.47 -9.90 -17.90
N THR A 266 -17.04 -11.10 -18.33
CA THR A 266 -16.08 -11.89 -17.56
C THR A 266 -14.68 -11.25 -17.64
N GLY A 267 -13.78 -11.60 -16.74
CA GLY A 267 -12.38 -11.17 -16.80
C GLY A 267 -11.72 -11.58 -18.12
N ALA A 268 -11.93 -12.83 -18.56
CA ALA A 268 -11.46 -13.32 -19.85
C ALA A 268 -11.93 -12.45 -21.04
N GLN A 269 -13.18 -11.95 -21.01
CA GLN A 269 -13.70 -11.06 -22.05
C GLN A 269 -13.10 -9.65 -21.98
N ILE A 270 -12.86 -9.13 -20.75
CA ILE A 270 -12.15 -7.86 -20.56
C ILE A 270 -10.73 -7.97 -21.10
N ASN A 271 -9.98 -9.00 -20.73
CA ASN A 271 -8.63 -9.26 -21.21
C ASN A 271 -8.58 -9.43 -22.74
N ALA A 272 -9.51 -10.16 -23.34
CA ALA A 272 -9.57 -10.32 -24.79
C ALA A 272 -9.76 -8.99 -25.54
N SER A 273 -10.39 -7.98 -24.90
CA SER A 273 -10.61 -6.66 -25.52
C SER A 273 -9.31 -5.86 -25.72
N VAL A 274 -8.21 -6.21 -25.06
CA VAL A 274 -6.88 -5.58 -25.17
C VAL A 274 -6.44 -5.45 -26.64
N ASN A 275 -6.60 -6.50 -27.45
CA ASN A 275 -6.21 -6.48 -28.85
C ASN A 275 -7.08 -5.54 -29.69
N THR A 276 -8.39 -5.54 -29.47
CA THR A 276 -9.33 -4.68 -30.20
C THR A 276 -9.16 -3.22 -29.84
N LEU A 277 -8.95 -2.93 -28.54
CA LEU A 277 -8.75 -1.58 -28.02
C LEU A 277 -7.32 -1.06 -28.24
N LYS A 278 -6.39 -1.91 -28.69
CA LYS A 278 -4.97 -1.57 -28.86
C LYS A 278 -4.31 -1.11 -27.55
N ALA A 279 -4.74 -1.67 -26.41
CA ALA A 279 -4.15 -1.37 -25.12
C ALA A 279 -2.70 -1.89 -25.04
N ILE A 280 -1.90 -1.26 -24.18
CA ILE A 280 -0.51 -1.68 -23.96
C ILE A 280 -0.52 -3.00 -23.19
N LYS A 281 0.37 -3.93 -23.58
CA LYS A 281 0.55 -5.22 -22.90
C LYS A 281 1.78 -5.13 -22.00
N PHE A 282 1.55 -4.83 -20.73
CA PHE A 282 2.63 -4.77 -19.74
C PHE A 282 2.99 -6.17 -19.21
N GLY A 283 4.19 -6.28 -18.65
CA GLY A 283 4.66 -7.48 -17.97
C GLY A 283 4.23 -7.48 -16.50
N ARG A 284 2.92 -7.59 -16.19
CA ARG A 284 2.33 -7.54 -14.86
C ARG A 284 2.37 -6.13 -14.26
N VAL A 285 1.25 -5.42 -14.24
CA VAL A 285 1.14 -4.09 -13.61
C VAL A 285 0.79 -4.27 -12.15
N GLU A 286 1.73 -3.90 -11.30
CA GLU A 286 1.60 -3.99 -9.85
C GLU A 286 1.05 -2.67 -9.24
N ASP A 287 1.57 -2.30 -8.08
CA ASP A 287 1.08 -1.17 -7.32
C ASP A 287 1.34 0.17 -8.03
N LEU A 288 0.51 1.15 -7.65
CA LEU A 288 0.53 2.50 -8.21
C LEU A 288 0.17 3.55 -7.15
N ASP A 289 0.82 4.70 -7.23
CA ASP A 289 0.56 5.81 -6.32
C ASP A 289 0.75 7.14 -7.06
N TYR A 290 0.15 8.24 -6.55
CA TYR A 290 0.34 9.57 -7.09
C TYR A 290 1.26 10.42 -6.21
N ARG A 291 1.90 11.40 -6.82
CA ARG A 291 2.81 12.31 -6.13
C ARG A 291 2.06 13.17 -5.10
N LYS A 292 2.58 13.23 -3.87
CA LYS A 292 2.00 13.98 -2.76
C LYS A 292 2.56 15.42 -2.72
N GLY A 293 1.93 16.35 -3.43
CA GLY A 293 2.31 17.77 -3.47
C GLY A 293 3.16 18.16 -4.67
N GLY A 294 3.10 19.44 -5.06
CA GLY A 294 3.68 19.99 -6.29
C GLY A 294 2.60 20.49 -7.27
N ALA A 295 2.99 21.18 -8.35
CA ALA A 295 2.06 21.87 -9.23
C ALA A 295 1.05 20.97 -9.97
N ASN A 296 1.41 19.73 -10.27
CA ASN A 296 0.53 18.77 -10.96
C ASN A 296 0.42 17.45 -10.19
N ALA A 297 0.72 17.47 -8.91
CA ALA A 297 0.88 16.29 -8.07
C ALA A 297 -0.32 15.35 -8.15
N ASP A 298 -1.54 15.88 -8.08
CA ASP A 298 -2.77 15.08 -8.06
C ASP A 298 -3.03 14.32 -9.37
N ARG A 299 -2.25 14.55 -10.42
CA ARG A 299 -2.35 13.94 -11.75
C ARG A 299 -1.03 13.35 -12.25
N GLU A 300 0.01 13.37 -11.41
CA GLU A 300 1.31 12.75 -11.68
C GLU A 300 1.36 11.42 -10.91
N LEU A 301 1.16 10.31 -11.61
CA LEU A 301 1.14 8.97 -11.06
C LEU A 301 2.42 8.23 -11.39
N TYR A 302 2.74 7.27 -10.54
CA TYR A 302 3.80 6.29 -10.76
C TYR A 302 3.22 4.89 -10.56
N PHE A 303 3.69 3.92 -11.34
CA PHE A 303 3.32 2.53 -11.19
C PHE A 303 4.47 1.61 -11.55
N ASN A 304 4.47 0.46 -10.92
CA ASN A 304 5.41 -0.61 -11.18
C ASN A 304 4.87 -1.58 -12.20
N VAL A 305 5.77 -2.13 -13.00
CA VAL A 305 5.56 -3.32 -13.80
C VAL A 305 6.62 -4.30 -13.34
N THR A 306 6.22 -5.40 -12.69
CA THR A 306 7.17 -6.33 -12.07
C THR A 306 7.98 -7.10 -13.09
N GLY A 307 7.39 -7.45 -14.23
CA GLY A 307 8.07 -8.13 -15.33
C GLY A 307 7.72 -9.61 -15.45
N GLN A 308 8.09 -10.18 -16.57
CA GLN A 308 7.88 -11.59 -16.88
C GLN A 308 9.13 -12.20 -17.52
N ASN A 309 9.46 -13.44 -17.15
CA ASN A 309 10.56 -14.15 -17.80
C ASN A 309 10.32 -14.23 -19.32
N THR A 310 11.42 -14.18 -20.09
CA THR A 310 11.39 -14.25 -21.58
C THR A 310 11.08 -15.66 -22.08
N THR A 311 10.03 -16.26 -21.53
CA THR A 311 9.49 -17.58 -21.87
C THR A 311 7.97 -17.53 -21.90
N GLY A 312 7.28 -18.58 -22.34
CA GLY A 312 5.82 -18.65 -22.31
C GLY A 312 5.16 -17.48 -23.03
N THR A 313 4.33 -16.72 -22.32
CA THR A 313 3.57 -15.56 -22.86
C THR A 313 4.43 -14.35 -23.19
N ASN A 314 5.70 -14.31 -22.74
CA ASN A 314 6.69 -13.28 -23.07
C ASN A 314 7.87 -13.82 -23.87
N ALA A 315 7.72 -14.95 -24.60
CA ALA A 315 8.81 -15.56 -25.37
C ALA A 315 9.34 -14.67 -26.50
N ASP A 316 8.55 -13.70 -26.95
CA ASP A 316 8.94 -12.71 -27.97
C ASP A 316 9.70 -11.50 -27.38
N GLY A 317 9.89 -11.47 -26.05
CA GLY A 317 10.55 -10.38 -25.34
C GLY A 317 9.83 -9.03 -25.49
N SER A 318 8.52 -9.03 -25.67
CA SER A 318 7.72 -7.80 -25.82
C SER A 318 7.52 -7.05 -24.50
N ARG A 319 7.74 -7.72 -23.35
CA ARG A 319 7.55 -7.21 -22.00
C ARG A 319 8.88 -7.23 -21.24
N THR A 320 9.00 -6.37 -20.23
CA THR A 320 10.18 -6.35 -19.36
C THR A 320 10.35 -7.68 -18.61
N LYS A 321 11.61 -8.08 -18.34
CA LYS A 321 11.92 -9.24 -17.51
C LYS A 321 12.11 -8.85 -16.04
N TYR A 322 12.91 -7.80 -15.77
CA TYR A 322 13.31 -7.43 -14.41
C TYR A 322 12.54 -6.23 -13.86
N GLY A 323 11.52 -5.81 -14.61
CA GLY A 323 10.60 -4.78 -14.18
C GLY A 323 10.99 -3.36 -14.57
N ARG A 324 9.98 -2.49 -14.55
CA ARG A 324 10.06 -1.08 -14.90
C ARG A 324 9.21 -0.25 -13.96
N VAL A 325 9.62 1.01 -13.76
CA VAL A 325 8.78 2.03 -13.12
C VAL A 325 8.39 3.08 -14.16
N TYR A 326 7.11 3.36 -14.21
CA TYR A 326 6.51 4.34 -15.13
C TYR A 326 6.04 5.58 -14.41
N ARG A 327 6.08 6.71 -15.13
CA ARG A 327 5.38 7.95 -14.75
C ARG A 327 4.28 8.24 -15.75
N LEU A 328 3.04 8.34 -15.25
CA LEU A 328 1.85 8.71 -16.01
C LEU A 328 1.41 10.11 -15.59
N ASN A 329 1.49 11.08 -16.50
CA ASN A 329 0.98 12.42 -16.29
C ASN A 329 -0.37 12.55 -17.00
N LEU A 330 -1.45 12.74 -16.24
CA LEU A 330 -2.79 12.92 -16.78
C LEU A 330 -3.01 14.38 -17.20
N ASP A 331 -3.80 14.60 -18.26
CA ASP A 331 -4.19 15.92 -18.74
C ASP A 331 -5.03 16.65 -17.69
N ALA A 332 -4.86 17.97 -17.59
CA ALA A 332 -5.52 18.78 -16.57
C ALA A 332 -7.04 18.89 -16.74
N ALA A 333 -7.55 18.75 -17.96
CA ALA A 333 -8.97 18.91 -18.30
C ALA A 333 -9.69 17.57 -18.55
N ASP A 334 -8.94 16.56 -19.01
CA ASP A 334 -9.50 15.29 -19.45
C ASP A 334 -8.74 14.10 -18.84
N PRO A 335 -9.29 13.38 -17.84
CA PRO A 335 -8.60 12.24 -17.21
C PRO A 335 -8.28 11.12 -18.20
N LEU A 336 -8.96 11.07 -19.34
CA LEU A 336 -8.77 10.02 -20.35
C LEU A 336 -7.60 10.27 -21.29
N LYS A 337 -6.80 11.32 -21.07
CA LYS A 337 -5.60 11.66 -21.84
C LYS A 337 -4.41 11.87 -20.92
N GLY A 338 -3.22 11.65 -21.48
CA GLY A 338 -2.00 11.88 -20.73
C GLY A 338 -0.75 11.59 -21.52
N THR A 339 0.34 11.51 -20.79
CA THR A 339 1.65 11.09 -21.31
C THR A 339 2.27 10.04 -20.38
N LEU A 340 2.90 9.05 -20.97
CA LEU A 340 3.57 7.96 -20.27
C LEU A 340 5.08 8.03 -20.53
N GLU A 341 5.88 7.77 -19.50
CA GLU A 341 7.34 7.77 -19.54
C GLU A 341 7.90 6.60 -18.71
N VAL A 342 8.87 5.86 -19.25
CA VAL A 342 9.67 4.90 -18.48
C VAL A 342 10.73 5.70 -17.70
N ILE A 343 10.68 5.67 -16.37
CA ILE A 343 11.66 6.37 -15.53
C ILE A 343 12.78 5.47 -15.02
N LEU A 344 12.48 4.18 -14.79
CA LEU A 344 13.45 3.15 -14.37
C LEU A 344 13.24 1.90 -15.23
N ASP A 345 14.33 1.28 -15.67
CA ASP A 345 14.32 0.06 -16.50
C ASP A 345 15.30 -0.97 -15.93
N GLY A 346 14.76 -2.02 -15.30
CA GLY A 346 15.52 -3.11 -14.71
C GLY A 346 16.22 -3.99 -15.77
N ASP A 347 15.72 -4.04 -17.00
CA ASP A 347 16.33 -4.81 -18.09
C ASP A 347 17.66 -4.19 -18.58
N ASN A 348 17.87 -2.89 -18.33
CA ASN A 348 19.16 -2.29 -18.52
C ASN A 348 20.06 -2.58 -17.31
N ARG A 349 20.66 -3.77 -17.27
CA ARG A 349 21.50 -4.25 -16.16
C ARG A 349 22.74 -3.38 -15.87
N SER A 350 23.11 -2.46 -16.77
CA SER A 350 24.16 -1.44 -16.55
C SER A 350 23.61 -0.07 -16.16
N GLY A 351 22.30 0.10 -16.18
CA GLY A 351 21.60 1.32 -15.79
C GLY A 351 21.46 1.49 -14.29
N ILE A 352 20.86 2.62 -13.87
CA ILE A 352 20.66 2.92 -12.44
C ILE A 352 19.74 1.90 -11.75
N ALA A 353 18.78 1.32 -12.44
CA ALA A 353 17.89 0.26 -11.97
C ALA A 353 18.40 -1.15 -12.26
N GLY A 354 19.67 -1.30 -12.65
CA GLY A 354 20.23 -2.59 -13.06
C GLY A 354 20.32 -3.66 -11.97
N LYS A 355 19.94 -3.32 -10.72
CA LYS A 355 19.82 -4.27 -9.61
C LYS A 355 18.39 -4.77 -9.40
N PHE A 356 17.39 -4.24 -10.08
CA PHE A 356 16.00 -4.65 -9.89
C PHE A 356 15.82 -6.16 -9.99
N GLN A 357 15.11 -6.68 -9.02
CA GLN A 357 14.59 -8.05 -8.93
C GLN A 357 13.07 -7.97 -8.79
N ASN A 358 12.44 -7.43 -9.82
CA ASN A 358 11.00 -7.33 -9.96
C ASN A 358 10.36 -6.38 -8.93
N PRO A 359 10.19 -5.08 -9.28
CA PRO A 359 9.51 -4.08 -8.46
C PRO A 359 8.01 -4.40 -8.37
N ASP A 360 7.45 -4.26 -7.18
CA ASP A 360 6.07 -4.60 -6.87
C ASP A 360 5.35 -3.40 -6.24
N ASN A 361 5.40 -3.23 -4.91
CA ASN A 361 4.73 -2.12 -4.24
C ASN A 361 5.45 -0.78 -4.44
N ILE A 362 4.70 0.32 -4.32
CA ILE A 362 5.21 1.67 -4.52
C ILE A 362 4.60 2.66 -3.52
N CYS A 363 5.41 3.60 -3.04
CA CYS A 363 4.94 4.74 -2.25
C CYS A 363 5.53 6.03 -2.81
N VAL A 364 4.69 7.00 -3.14
CA VAL A 364 5.13 8.27 -3.74
C VAL A 364 4.90 9.43 -2.77
N THR A 365 5.98 10.11 -2.44
CA THR A 365 5.96 11.33 -1.63
C THR A 365 6.07 12.58 -2.51
N LYS A 366 6.30 13.73 -1.91
CA LYS A 366 6.51 14.98 -2.66
C LYS A 366 7.76 14.92 -3.55
N ASN A 367 8.85 14.32 -3.05
CA ASN A 367 10.16 14.39 -3.67
C ASN A 367 10.71 13.03 -4.09
N TYR A 368 10.12 11.92 -3.62
CA TYR A 368 10.67 10.59 -3.80
C TYR A 368 9.61 9.58 -4.24
N VAL A 369 10.05 8.59 -5.00
CA VAL A 369 9.33 7.35 -5.26
C VAL A 369 10.09 6.24 -4.55
N TYR A 370 9.41 5.57 -3.63
CA TYR A 370 9.90 4.35 -2.97
C TYR A 370 9.36 3.15 -3.72
N VAL A 371 10.27 2.25 -4.11
CA VAL A 371 9.95 1.05 -4.90
C VAL A 371 10.38 -0.17 -4.11
N GLN A 372 9.48 -1.09 -3.88
CA GLN A 372 9.71 -2.32 -3.13
C GLN A 372 9.79 -3.50 -4.10
N GLU A 373 10.58 -4.51 -3.77
CA GLU A 373 10.75 -5.72 -4.59
C GLU A 373 9.94 -6.90 -4.06
N ASP A 374 9.38 -7.65 -5.01
CA ASP A 374 8.98 -9.05 -4.90
C ASP A 374 9.60 -9.85 -6.03
N ALA A 375 10.62 -10.64 -5.72
CA ALA A 375 11.37 -11.36 -6.75
C ALA A 375 10.56 -12.51 -7.35
N ASN A 376 10.49 -12.56 -8.67
CA ASN A 376 9.76 -13.60 -9.41
C ASN A 376 10.42 -15.00 -9.43
N GLY A 377 11.51 -15.22 -8.67
CA GLY A 377 12.13 -16.53 -8.54
C GLY A 377 12.74 -17.07 -9.84
N TYR A 378 13.39 -16.23 -10.65
CA TYR A 378 14.01 -16.66 -11.91
C TYR A 378 15.29 -17.46 -11.72
N GLY A 379 15.83 -17.54 -10.48
CA GLY A 379 17.04 -18.26 -10.13
C GLY A 379 18.33 -17.49 -10.42
N ASP A 380 18.23 -16.20 -10.73
CA ASP A 380 19.34 -15.28 -10.93
C ASP A 380 19.33 -14.10 -9.92
N GLU A 381 18.57 -14.25 -8.82
CA GLU A 381 18.50 -13.31 -7.72
C GLU A 381 19.85 -13.20 -7.02
N THR A 382 20.24 -11.97 -6.64
CA THR A 382 21.56 -11.66 -6.07
C THR A 382 21.52 -11.08 -4.67
N HIS A 383 20.31 -10.75 -4.17
CA HIS A 383 20.09 -10.13 -2.86
C HIS A 383 18.68 -10.43 -2.36
N ASP A 384 18.44 -10.23 -1.06
CA ASP A 384 17.12 -10.20 -0.48
C ASP A 384 16.41 -8.91 -0.89
N ALA A 385 15.08 -8.92 -0.95
CA ALA A 385 14.30 -7.80 -1.49
C ALA A 385 14.74 -6.44 -0.93
N TYR A 386 14.92 -5.47 -1.82
CA TYR A 386 15.28 -4.10 -1.51
C TYR A 386 14.06 -3.18 -1.51
N ILE A 387 14.14 -2.11 -0.70
CA ILE A 387 13.38 -0.88 -0.95
C ILE A 387 14.34 0.12 -1.55
N TYR A 388 13.99 0.66 -2.71
CA TYR A 388 14.71 1.74 -3.38
C TYR A 388 14.05 3.07 -3.11
N GLN A 389 14.87 4.13 -3.08
CA GLN A 389 14.43 5.52 -3.05
C GLN A 389 14.90 6.20 -4.34
N TYR A 390 13.95 6.59 -5.19
CA TYR A 390 14.21 7.40 -6.39
C TYR A 390 13.89 8.86 -6.11
N ASN A 391 14.86 9.75 -6.28
CA ASN A 391 14.66 11.20 -6.18
C ASN A 391 14.10 11.73 -7.49
N ILE A 392 12.87 12.29 -7.46
CA ILE A 392 12.16 12.75 -8.65
C ILE A 392 12.90 13.89 -9.36
N ALA A 393 13.56 14.78 -8.62
CA ALA A 393 14.25 15.95 -9.16
C ALA A 393 15.65 15.61 -9.70
N THR A 394 16.46 14.86 -8.93
CA THR A 394 17.85 14.53 -9.30
C THR A 394 17.97 13.26 -10.13
N LYS A 395 16.90 12.44 -10.17
CA LYS A 395 16.87 11.11 -10.83
C LYS A 395 17.88 10.12 -10.24
N GLU A 396 18.31 10.34 -9.01
CA GLU A 396 19.19 9.42 -8.29
C GLU A 396 18.37 8.27 -7.68
N LEU A 397 18.87 7.03 -7.79
CA LEU A 397 18.28 5.84 -7.18
C LEU A 397 19.23 5.28 -6.12
N LYS A 398 18.74 5.04 -4.92
CA LYS A 398 19.49 4.48 -3.79
C LYS A 398 18.73 3.29 -3.20
N VAL A 399 19.47 2.30 -2.67
CA VAL A 399 18.91 1.23 -1.84
C VAL A 399 18.83 1.73 -0.41
N VAL A 400 17.63 1.65 0.18
CA VAL A 400 17.32 2.15 1.53
C VAL A 400 17.49 1.05 2.58
N VAL A 401 16.81 -0.07 2.37
CA VAL A 401 16.80 -1.24 3.26
C VAL A 401 16.81 -2.52 2.44
N GLU A 402 17.14 -3.62 3.13
CA GLU A 402 17.10 -4.99 2.63
C GLU A 402 16.39 -5.86 3.66
N LEU A 403 15.61 -6.84 3.23
CA LEU A 403 15.05 -7.84 4.13
C LEU A 403 16.16 -8.64 4.82
N ASP A 404 16.00 -8.88 6.12
CA ASP A 404 16.87 -9.77 6.91
C ASP A 404 16.13 -11.09 7.17
N HIS A 405 16.40 -12.08 6.34
CA HIS A 405 15.85 -13.43 6.49
C HIS A 405 16.41 -14.20 7.69
N ARG A 406 17.27 -13.58 8.48
CA ARG A 406 17.86 -14.12 9.72
C ARG A 406 18.61 -15.46 9.56
N ARG A 407 19.08 -15.79 8.36
CA ARG A 407 19.71 -17.07 8.03
C ARG A 407 20.92 -17.42 8.90
N THR A 408 21.62 -16.39 9.40
CA THR A 408 22.85 -16.54 10.22
C THR A 408 22.64 -16.27 11.70
N GLN A 409 21.39 -15.97 12.12
CA GLN A 409 21.05 -15.65 13.50
C GLN A 409 20.69 -16.91 14.30
N ALA A 410 20.78 -16.83 15.63
CA ALA A 410 20.48 -17.97 16.50
C ALA A 410 19.02 -18.48 16.38
N ASP A 411 18.10 -17.61 15.93
CA ASP A 411 16.68 -17.90 15.72
C ASP A 411 16.34 -18.22 14.25
N ALA A 412 17.34 -18.50 13.41
CA ALA A 412 17.14 -18.80 11.98
C ALA A 412 16.06 -19.85 11.71
N ALA A 413 16.02 -20.93 12.51
CA ALA A 413 15.05 -22.01 12.35
C ALA A 413 13.58 -21.58 12.53
N LYS A 414 13.33 -20.49 13.27
CA LYS A 414 11.99 -19.93 13.43
C LYS A 414 11.47 -19.30 12.14
N TYR A 415 12.36 -18.60 11.44
CA TYR A 415 12.00 -17.82 10.25
C TYR A 415 12.22 -18.57 8.93
N ASN A 416 12.94 -19.69 8.97
CA ASN A 416 13.30 -20.49 7.80
C ASN A 416 12.84 -21.93 7.99
N VAL A 417 11.52 -22.12 8.08
CA VAL A 417 10.90 -23.44 8.27
C VAL A 417 11.05 -24.26 7.00
N GLY A 418 11.55 -25.51 7.15
CA GLY A 418 11.81 -26.39 6.01
C GLY A 418 13.18 -26.23 5.35
N GLY A 419 13.99 -25.27 5.79
CA GLY A 419 15.34 -24.98 5.28
C GLY A 419 15.60 -23.49 5.11
N LEU A 420 16.89 -23.12 4.95
CA LEU A 420 17.23 -21.71 4.76
C LEU A 420 16.61 -21.16 3.48
N SER A 421 15.96 -20.03 3.59
CA SER A 421 15.40 -19.28 2.48
C SER A 421 16.51 -18.84 1.51
N LYS A 422 16.13 -18.66 0.24
CA LYS A 422 17.00 -18.12 -0.81
C LYS A 422 16.80 -16.61 -0.94
N PHE A 423 17.62 -15.97 -1.74
CA PHE A 423 17.35 -14.61 -2.18
C PHE A 423 15.99 -14.55 -2.90
N GLY A 424 15.18 -13.54 -2.57
CA GLY A 424 13.86 -13.35 -3.16
C GLY A 424 12.75 -14.25 -2.63
N ASP A 425 13.00 -15.11 -1.59
CA ASP A 425 11.93 -15.92 -0.97
C ASP A 425 10.98 -15.09 -0.09
N TRP A 426 11.35 -13.87 0.27
CA TRP A 426 10.52 -12.95 1.06
C TRP A 426 10.30 -11.66 0.30
N GLU A 427 9.18 -11.02 0.56
CA GLU A 427 8.80 -9.77 -0.09
C GLU A 427 8.31 -8.71 0.91
N TYR A 428 8.11 -7.52 0.39
CA TYR A 428 7.41 -6.44 1.09
C TYR A 428 5.93 -6.43 0.67
N GLY A 429 5.08 -5.97 1.56
CA GLY A 429 3.80 -5.40 1.18
C GLY A 429 3.86 -3.87 1.22
N ALA A 430 2.72 -3.21 1.50
CA ALA A 430 2.60 -1.76 1.45
C ALA A 430 3.59 -1.00 2.33
N LEU A 431 4.20 0.03 1.76
CA LEU A 431 4.84 1.14 2.48
C LEU A 431 3.90 2.35 2.42
N ILE A 432 3.39 2.82 3.56
CA ILE A 432 2.50 3.98 3.63
C ILE A 432 3.09 5.12 4.46
N ASP A 433 3.02 6.36 3.95
CA ASP A 433 3.39 7.57 4.70
C ASP A 433 2.30 7.89 5.73
N VAL A 434 2.62 7.78 7.01
CA VAL A 434 1.70 8.04 8.12
C VAL A 434 2.08 9.28 8.94
N SER A 435 3.02 10.07 8.43
CA SER A 435 3.58 11.23 9.14
C SER A 435 2.51 12.19 9.66
N ASP A 436 1.51 12.48 8.83
CA ASP A 436 0.46 13.46 9.17
C ASP A 436 -0.52 12.87 10.19
N GLN A 437 -0.85 11.58 10.11
CA GLN A 437 -1.73 10.88 11.05
C GLN A 437 -1.11 10.80 12.44
N VAL A 438 0.17 10.42 12.52
CA VAL A 438 0.87 10.28 13.81
C VAL A 438 1.43 11.61 14.34
N GLY A 439 1.51 12.65 13.51
CA GLY A 439 2.06 13.96 13.86
C GLY A 439 3.59 13.96 14.04
N ILE A 440 4.29 12.99 13.46
CA ILE A 440 5.76 12.86 13.48
C ILE A 440 6.24 12.82 12.03
N PRO A 441 7.00 13.84 11.55
CA PRO A 441 7.48 13.89 10.17
C PRO A 441 8.26 12.65 9.77
N ASP A 442 8.34 12.34 8.49
CA ASP A 442 9.17 11.28 7.90
C ASP A 442 8.93 9.91 8.56
N THR A 443 7.67 9.58 8.83
CA THR A 443 7.25 8.33 9.49
C THR A 443 6.39 7.50 8.57
N PHE A 444 6.79 6.24 8.36
CA PHE A 444 6.12 5.31 7.46
C PHE A 444 5.80 4.02 8.19
N MET A 445 4.74 3.33 7.78
CA MET A 445 4.48 1.94 8.15
C MET A 445 4.78 1.04 6.97
N LEU A 446 5.29 -0.16 7.27
CA LEU A 446 5.70 -1.14 6.27
C LEU A 446 5.19 -2.52 6.64
N SER A 447 4.59 -3.20 5.68
CA SER A 447 4.24 -4.61 5.75
C SER A 447 5.40 -5.48 5.27
N VAL A 448 5.62 -6.65 5.91
CA VAL A 448 6.65 -7.62 5.52
C VAL A 448 6.02 -9.01 5.45
N GLN A 449 6.31 -9.70 4.36
CA GLN A 449 5.84 -11.05 4.04
C GLN A 449 7.01 -12.06 4.11
N PRO A 450 7.30 -12.62 5.28
CA PRO A 450 8.38 -13.59 5.46
C PRO A 450 7.88 -15.01 5.15
N HIS A 451 7.66 -15.35 3.89
CA HIS A 451 6.96 -16.56 3.42
C HIS A 451 7.48 -17.89 4.00
N THR A 452 8.76 -17.95 4.40
CA THR A 452 9.32 -19.14 5.04
C THR A 452 9.10 -19.16 6.57
N TRP A 453 8.50 -18.10 7.15
CA TRP A 453 8.09 -18.10 8.54
C TRP A 453 6.66 -18.62 8.66
N THR A 454 6.54 -19.94 8.81
CA THR A 454 5.27 -20.67 8.86
C THR A 454 5.11 -21.41 10.18
N GLY A 455 3.88 -21.81 10.50
CA GLY A 455 3.62 -22.65 11.68
C GLY A 455 2.15 -22.91 11.95
N GLU A 456 1.87 -24.05 12.58
CA GLU A 456 0.52 -24.52 12.93
C GLU A 456 -0.31 -23.48 13.70
N LYS A 457 0.35 -22.66 14.54
CA LYS A 457 -0.32 -21.60 15.33
C LYS A 457 -0.88 -20.45 14.50
N TYR A 458 -0.45 -20.32 13.24
CA TYR A 458 -0.95 -19.31 12.31
C TYR A 458 -2.01 -19.87 11.36
N ARG A 459 -2.34 -21.16 11.47
CA ARG A 459 -3.23 -21.85 10.53
C ARG A 459 -4.68 -21.46 10.73
N GLY A 460 -5.35 -20.99 9.65
CA GLY A 460 -6.78 -20.69 9.61
C GLY A 460 -7.22 -19.63 10.63
N VAL A 461 -6.34 -18.71 10.98
CA VAL A 461 -6.52 -17.75 12.09
C VAL A 461 -7.61 -16.71 11.82
N ASP A 462 -7.98 -16.50 10.56
CA ASP A 462 -9.06 -15.60 10.14
C ASP A 462 -10.46 -16.18 10.45
N GLY A 463 -10.56 -17.50 10.75
CA GLY A 463 -11.83 -18.19 11.02
C GLY A 463 -12.69 -18.41 9.77
N GLY A 464 -12.21 -18.07 8.58
CA GLY A 464 -12.87 -18.35 7.31
C GLY A 464 -12.67 -19.79 6.84
N THR A 465 -13.37 -20.16 5.76
CA THR A 465 -13.39 -21.57 5.27
C THR A 465 -12.58 -21.78 4.00
N ASN A 466 -12.22 -20.70 3.27
CA ASN A 466 -11.55 -20.82 1.97
C ASN A 466 -10.05 -21.08 2.09
N ARG A 467 -9.41 -20.64 3.18
CA ARG A 467 -7.96 -20.77 3.40
C ARG A 467 -7.60 -21.44 4.75
N PRO A 468 -8.21 -22.61 5.08
CA PRO A 468 -8.07 -23.21 6.42
C PRO A 468 -6.68 -23.81 6.69
N LYS A 469 -5.82 -23.88 5.68
CA LYS A 469 -4.47 -24.43 5.79
C LYS A 469 -3.37 -23.38 5.70
N GLU A 470 -3.73 -22.12 5.42
CA GLU A 470 -2.75 -21.05 5.38
C GLU A 470 -2.12 -20.88 6.76
N GLU A 471 -0.80 -20.82 6.81
CA GLU A 471 -0.02 -20.85 8.05
C GLU A 471 1.21 -19.94 8.06
N GLN A 472 1.25 -18.95 7.17
CA GLN A 472 2.31 -17.96 7.14
C GLN A 472 2.15 -16.94 8.27
N ALA A 473 3.27 -16.33 8.67
CA ALA A 473 3.33 -15.22 9.61
C ALA A 473 3.63 -13.90 8.87
N SER A 474 3.51 -12.78 9.59
CA SER A 474 3.79 -11.44 9.08
C SER A 474 4.37 -10.52 10.14
N GLN A 475 4.94 -9.40 9.68
CA GLN A 475 5.41 -8.32 10.55
C GLN A 475 4.97 -6.96 10.01
N ILE A 476 4.61 -6.04 10.92
CA ILE A 476 4.40 -4.62 10.63
C ILE A 476 5.47 -3.82 11.35
N LEU A 477 6.13 -2.96 10.58
CA LEU A 477 7.23 -2.11 11.03
C LEU A 477 6.86 -0.63 10.93
N VAL A 478 7.57 0.19 11.71
CA VAL A 478 7.55 1.66 11.57
C VAL A 478 8.95 2.13 11.23
N LEU A 479 9.08 2.87 10.13
CA LEU A 479 10.33 3.47 9.68
C LEU A 479 10.26 4.99 9.92
N LYS A 480 11.25 5.54 10.65
CA LYS A 480 11.36 6.97 10.93
C LYS A 480 12.64 7.52 10.33
N GLY A 481 12.50 8.52 9.47
CA GLY A 481 13.62 9.18 8.80
C GLY A 481 13.70 8.92 7.29
N LEU A 482 12.65 8.33 6.69
CA LEU A 482 12.48 8.32 5.24
C LEU A 482 12.02 9.71 4.78
N ALA A 483 12.70 10.26 3.77
CA ALA A 483 12.40 11.60 3.26
C ALA A 483 11.09 11.65 2.47
N ARG A 484 10.39 12.80 2.54
CA ARG A 484 9.10 13.03 1.85
C ARG A 484 9.23 13.91 0.60
#